data_2a7620f3947c95ccc475d8836b558c21
#
_entry.id   2a7620f3947c95ccc475d8836b558c21
#
_cell.length_a   1.000
_cell.length_b   1.000
_cell.length_c   1.000
_cell.angle_alpha   90.00
_cell.angle_beta   90.00
_cell.angle_gamma   90.00
#
_symmetry.space_group_name_H-M   'P 1'
#
loop_
_entity.id
_entity.type
_entity.pdbx_description
1 polymer ?
#
loop_
_entity_poly.entity_id
_entity_poly.type
_entity_poly.pdbx_seq_one_letter_code
_entity_poly.pdbx_strand_id
1 'polypeptide(L)'
;MFIETVYHGTLKHKANRIQREGFMQSEKETEWLGTGIYFFAQRKDAEVWANREVRKVKNQGSYPALLEAVISCEDDKFFDLDISANMEQLVSAVKPYLINGNNGHAVIDGPDAKLKLRCLACNFYKKLHGIQVLAYSFPRIKNNDIGFPVCVSQRQYAVNTNKNIIELRELAIGGKQHEKSGS
;
A
#
# COMPACT_ATOMS: atom_id res chain seq x y z
N MET A 1 7.54 8.17 -18.67
CA MET A 1 7.78 8.40 -17.23
C MET A 1 6.45 8.25 -16.51
N PHE A 2 6.34 7.33 -15.57
CA PHE A 2 5.17 7.15 -14.69
C PHE A 2 5.17 8.23 -13.62
N ILE A 3 4.05 8.92 -13.45
CA ILE A 3 3.83 9.94 -12.40
C ILE A 3 2.40 9.77 -11.89
N GLU A 4 2.21 9.75 -10.57
CA GLU A 4 0.89 9.57 -9.95
C GLU A 4 0.79 10.32 -8.61
N THR A 5 -0.36 10.93 -8.36
CA THR A 5 -0.70 11.51 -7.04
C THR A 5 -1.33 10.44 -6.16
N VAL A 6 -0.77 10.22 -4.99
CA VAL A 6 -1.13 9.14 -4.07
C VAL A 6 -1.26 9.63 -2.64
N TYR A 7 -1.89 8.82 -1.77
CA TYR A 7 -2.24 9.23 -0.42
C TYR A 7 -1.77 8.23 0.63
N HIS A 8 -1.26 8.74 1.75
CA HIS A 8 -0.82 7.91 2.88
C HIS A 8 -1.52 8.35 4.17
N GLY A 9 -2.35 7.46 4.71
CA GLY A 9 -3.01 7.66 6.00
C GLY A 9 -2.13 7.17 7.15
N THR A 10 -1.92 8.01 8.16
CA THR A 10 -1.07 7.66 9.31
C THR A 10 -1.50 8.40 10.59
N LEU A 11 -0.67 8.38 11.62
CA LEU A 11 -0.83 9.16 12.85
C LEU A 11 -0.04 10.46 12.77
N LYS A 12 -0.53 11.53 13.41
CA LYS A 12 0.07 12.88 13.33
C LYS A 12 1.56 12.90 13.70
N HIS A 13 1.96 12.24 14.78
CA HIS A 13 3.37 12.17 15.17
C HIS A 13 4.25 11.46 14.14
N LYS A 14 3.69 10.44 13.44
CA LYS A 14 4.38 9.74 12.35
C LYS A 14 4.46 10.62 11.10
N ALA A 15 3.39 11.35 10.76
CA ALA A 15 3.40 12.30 9.65
C ALA A 15 4.48 13.37 9.84
N ASN A 16 4.60 13.94 11.04
CA ASN A 16 5.64 14.91 11.38
C ASN A 16 7.06 14.31 11.21
N ARG A 17 7.24 13.03 11.58
CA ARG A 17 8.52 12.34 11.37
C ARG A 17 8.79 12.11 9.89
N ILE A 18 7.79 11.65 9.13
CA ILE A 18 7.91 11.41 7.69
C ILE A 18 8.33 12.68 6.94
N GLN A 19 7.76 13.84 7.30
CA GLN A 19 8.09 15.11 6.69
C GLN A 19 9.55 15.55 6.93
N ARG A 20 10.16 15.13 8.06
CA ARG A 20 11.56 15.46 8.40
C ARG A 20 12.57 14.43 7.88
N GLU A 21 12.23 13.16 7.93
CA GLU A 21 13.16 12.05 7.79
C GLU A 21 12.86 11.17 6.56
N GLY A 22 11.71 11.41 5.90
CA GLY A 22 11.20 10.53 4.86
C GLY A 22 10.43 9.33 5.42
N PHE A 23 9.89 8.54 4.52
CA PHE A 23 9.17 7.32 4.87
C PHE A 23 10.14 6.20 5.26
N MET A 24 9.73 5.39 6.22
CA MET A 24 10.31 4.08 6.46
C MET A 24 9.56 3.02 5.64
N GLN A 25 10.28 2.12 5.01
CA GLN A 25 9.68 0.98 4.34
C GLN A 25 9.00 0.06 5.35
N SER A 26 7.90 -0.57 4.96
CA SER A 26 7.35 -1.70 5.69
C SER A 26 8.11 -2.97 5.26
N GLU A 27 8.63 -3.71 6.24
CA GLU A 27 9.45 -4.91 6.03
C GLU A 27 8.78 -6.18 6.56
N LYS A 28 7.47 -6.14 6.79
CA LYS A 28 6.75 -7.33 7.27
C LYS A 28 6.66 -8.38 6.16
N GLU A 29 6.87 -9.63 6.52
CA GLU A 29 6.75 -10.77 5.61
C GLU A 29 5.34 -10.99 5.04
N THR A 30 4.34 -10.30 5.58
CA THR A 30 2.92 -10.40 5.18
C THR A 30 2.43 -9.17 4.42
N GLU A 31 3.33 -8.30 3.97
CA GLU A 31 2.95 -7.14 3.18
C GLU A 31 2.36 -7.54 1.82
N TRP A 32 1.35 -6.81 1.39
CA TRP A 32 0.52 -7.22 0.25
C TRP A 32 1.22 -7.13 -1.11
N LEU A 33 2.14 -6.19 -1.27
CA LEU A 33 2.93 -5.96 -2.49
C LEU A 33 4.44 -6.07 -2.22
N GLY A 34 4.83 -6.84 -1.19
CA GLY A 34 6.21 -6.92 -0.76
C GLY A 34 6.63 -5.73 0.10
N THR A 35 7.91 -5.67 0.48
CA THR A 35 8.48 -4.55 1.24
C THR A 35 8.35 -3.24 0.46
N GLY A 36 8.07 -2.13 1.14
CA GLY A 36 7.93 -0.84 0.47
C GLY A 36 7.21 0.22 1.30
N ILE A 37 7.08 1.39 0.72
CA ILE A 37 6.29 2.51 1.23
C ILE A 37 4.92 2.42 0.55
N TYR A 38 3.87 2.29 1.36
CA TYR A 38 2.52 2.04 0.86
C TYR A 38 1.69 3.30 0.74
N PHE A 39 1.02 3.44 -0.41
CA PHE A 39 0.10 4.52 -0.69
C PHE A 39 -1.22 3.98 -1.25
N PHE A 40 -2.28 4.75 -1.09
CA PHE A 40 -3.58 4.55 -1.72
C PHE A 40 -3.73 5.49 -2.92
N ALA A 41 -4.38 5.01 -3.98
CA ALA A 41 -4.77 5.85 -5.10
C ALA A 41 -5.84 6.88 -4.71
N GLN A 42 -6.71 6.52 -3.77
CA GLN A 42 -7.82 7.37 -3.37
C GLN A 42 -7.58 7.97 -1.98
N ARG A 43 -7.74 9.29 -1.88
CA ARG A 43 -7.70 10.05 -0.63
C ARG A 43 -8.57 9.43 0.48
N LYS A 44 -9.81 9.08 0.13
CA LYS A 44 -10.78 8.49 1.06
C LYS A 44 -10.27 7.19 1.71
N ASP A 45 -9.57 6.35 0.96
CA ASP A 45 -9.03 5.11 1.50
C ASP A 45 -7.91 5.36 2.52
N ALA A 46 -7.06 6.34 2.26
CA ALA A 46 -6.02 6.78 3.19
C ALA A 46 -6.63 7.40 4.47
N GLU A 47 -7.68 8.21 4.34
CA GLU A 47 -8.41 8.77 5.49
C GLU A 47 -9.06 7.67 6.36
N VAL A 48 -9.71 6.69 5.73
CA VAL A 48 -10.28 5.53 6.44
C VAL A 48 -9.18 4.75 7.17
N TRP A 49 -8.03 4.56 6.54
CA TRP A 49 -6.89 3.90 7.15
C TRP A 49 -6.34 4.66 8.35
N ALA A 50 -6.11 5.98 8.23
CA ALA A 50 -5.64 6.83 9.33
C ALA A 50 -6.58 6.77 10.54
N ASN A 51 -7.90 6.89 10.31
CA ASN A 51 -8.90 6.80 11.36
C ASN A 51 -8.96 5.41 12.02
N ARG A 52 -8.71 4.33 11.25
CA ARG A 52 -8.60 2.96 11.79
C ARG A 52 -7.36 2.79 12.67
N GLU A 53 -6.23 3.40 12.29
CA GLU A 53 -4.99 3.36 13.10
C GLU A 53 -5.18 4.04 14.45
N VAL A 54 -5.86 5.18 14.50
CA VAL A 54 -6.15 5.89 15.77
C VAL A 54 -6.98 5.04 16.73
N ARG A 55 -7.91 4.22 16.23
CA ARG A 55 -8.79 3.38 17.05
C ARG A 55 -8.06 2.20 17.71
N LYS A 56 -6.84 1.90 17.33
CA LYS A 56 -6.06 0.83 17.99
C LYS A 56 -5.65 1.26 19.38
N VAL A 57 -5.80 0.38 20.38
CA VAL A 57 -5.50 0.66 21.80
C VAL A 57 -4.11 1.27 21.99
N LYS A 58 -3.10 0.77 21.27
CA LYS A 58 -1.72 1.28 21.34
C LYS A 58 -1.53 2.71 20.83
N ASN A 59 -2.53 3.27 20.16
CA ASN A 59 -2.49 4.60 19.54
C ASN A 59 -3.48 5.55 20.23
N GLN A 60 -3.97 5.19 21.40
CA GLN A 60 -4.91 6.00 22.18
C GLN A 60 -4.32 7.39 22.46
N GLY A 61 -5.10 8.45 22.22
CA GLY A 61 -4.65 9.83 22.35
C GLY A 61 -3.92 10.40 21.12
N SER A 62 -3.71 9.59 20.08
CA SER A 62 -3.14 10.06 18.81
C SER A 62 -4.22 10.63 17.88
N TYR A 63 -3.80 11.52 16.96
CA TYR A 63 -4.67 12.09 15.92
C TYR A 63 -4.36 11.48 14.56
N PRO A 64 -5.36 11.33 13.67
CA PRO A 64 -5.13 10.88 12.32
C PRO A 64 -4.42 11.98 11.50
N ALA A 65 -3.62 11.58 10.54
CA ALA A 65 -2.98 12.47 9.58
C ALA A 65 -3.04 11.87 8.18
N LEU A 66 -3.12 12.75 7.20
CA LEU A 66 -3.19 12.41 5.79
C LEU A 66 -2.04 13.12 5.06
N LEU A 67 -1.23 12.34 4.38
CA LEU A 67 -0.19 12.86 3.49
C LEU A 67 -0.60 12.59 2.04
N GLU A 68 -0.43 13.59 1.20
CA GLU A 68 -0.46 13.48 -0.26
C GLU A 68 0.97 13.49 -0.76
N ALA A 69 1.25 12.61 -1.69
CA ALA A 69 2.57 12.52 -2.32
C ALA A 69 2.42 12.40 -3.84
N VAL A 70 3.42 12.88 -4.57
CA VAL A 70 3.58 12.57 -6.00
C VAL A 70 4.71 11.55 -6.11
N ILE A 71 4.38 10.38 -6.67
CA ILE A 71 5.35 9.33 -6.92
C ILE A 71 5.73 9.29 -8.39
N SER A 72 7.00 8.97 -8.68
CA SER A 72 7.51 8.90 -10.04
C SER A 72 8.56 7.81 -10.20
N CYS A 73 8.58 7.19 -11.39
CA CYS A 73 9.66 6.33 -11.86
C CYS A 73 9.67 6.27 -13.39
N GLU A 74 10.67 5.63 -13.98
CA GLU A 74 10.67 5.31 -15.40
C GLU A 74 9.56 4.28 -15.71
N ASP A 75 9.01 4.30 -16.92
CA ASP A 75 7.86 3.45 -17.29
C ASP A 75 8.19 1.95 -17.16
N ASP A 76 9.41 1.55 -17.47
CA ASP A 76 9.90 0.17 -17.31
C ASP A 76 10.17 -0.24 -15.84
N LYS A 77 10.10 0.71 -14.90
CA LYS A 77 10.21 0.49 -13.44
C LYS A 77 8.88 0.54 -12.73
N PHE A 78 7.80 0.85 -13.44
CA PHE A 78 6.43 0.74 -12.96
C PHE A 78 5.82 -0.60 -13.37
N PHE A 79 5.22 -1.33 -12.44
CA PHE A 79 4.62 -2.62 -12.73
C PHE A 79 3.21 -2.73 -12.14
N ASP A 80 2.22 -2.79 -13.02
CA ASP A 80 0.81 -2.83 -12.66
C ASP A 80 0.27 -4.26 -12.71
N LEU A 81 -0.07 -4.82 -11.56
CA LEU A 81 -0.61 -6.17 -11.43
C LEU A 81 -2.11 -6.27 -11.80
N ASP A 82 -2.79 -5.16 -12.05
CA ASP A 82 -4.15 -5.19 -12.61
C ASP A 82 -4.14 -5.57 -14.11
N ILE A 83 -2.99 -5.46 -14.76
CA ILE A 83 -2.78 -5.95 -16.12
C ILE A 83 -2.50 -7.46 -16.07
N SER A 84 -3.40 -8.27 -16.64
CA SER A 84 -3.32 -9.74 -16.60
C SER A 84 -1.97 -10.29 -17.07
N ALA A 85 -1.42 -9.74 -18.16
CA ALA A 85 -0.11 -10.14 -18.68
C ALA A 85 1.01 -9.92 -17.67
N ASN A 86 0.96 -8.81 -16.89
CA ASN A 86 1.94 -8.53 -15.83
C ASN A 86 1.80 -9.52 -14.65
N MET A 87 0.56 -9.83 -14.27
CA MET A 87 0.31 -10.84 -13.23
C MET A 87 0.84 -12.21 -13.66
N GLU A 88 0.61 -12.61 -14.91
CA GLU A 88 1.14 -13.85 -15.49
C GLU A 88 2.68 -13.87 -15.51
N GLN A 89 3.31 -12.76 -15.87
CA GLN A 89 4.76 -12.61 -15.85
C GLN A 89 5.32 -12.79 -14.42
N LEU A 90 4.72 -12.12 -13.43
CA LEU A 90 5.12 -12.29 -12.04
C LEU A 90 5.01 -13.74 -11.59
N VAL A 91 3.86 -14.38 -11.84
CA VAL A 91 3.61 -15.79 -11.47
C VAL A 91 4.62 -16.71 -12.15
N SER A 92 4.85 -16.54 -13.45
CA SER A 92 5.77 -17.36 -14.24
C SER A 92 7.22 -17.21 -13.78
N ALA A 93 7.65 -16.00 -13.46
CA ALA A 93 9.00 -15.72 -12.97
C ALA A 93 9.27 -16.35 -11.59
N VAL A 94 8.24 -16.40 -10.73
CA VAL A 94 8.39 -16.85 -9.34
C VAL A 94 8.11 -18.36 -9.17
N LYS A 95 7.20 -18.93 -9.98
CA LYS A 95 6.76 -20.32 -9.88
C LYS A 95 7.90 -21.36 -9.82
N PRO A 96 8.97 -21.29 -10.63
CA PRO A 96 10.07 -22.26 -10.57
C PRO A 96 10.77 -22.30 -9.21
N TYR A 97 10.80 -21.19 -8.49
CA TYR A 97 11.47 -21.06 -7.19
C TYR A 97 10.58 -21.49 -6.02
N LEU A 98 9.25 -21.54 -6.24
CA LEU A 98 8.27 -21.90 -5.22
C LEU A 98 7.93 -23.39 -5.19
N ILE A 99 8.04 -24.08 -6.33
CA ILE A 99 7.58 -25.48 -6.50
C ILE A 99 8.69 -26.50 -6.20
N ASN A 100 9.96 -26.13 -6.35
CA ASN A 100 11.09 -27.04 -6.17
C ASN A 100 11.55 -27.13 -4.71
N GLY A 101 10.67 -27.57 -3.81
CA GLY A 101 10.97 -27.76 -2.38
C GLY A 101 12.13 -28.72 -2.04
N ASN A 102 12.76 -29.35 -3.02
CA ASN A 102 13.90 -30.27 -2.82
C ASN A 102 15.28 -29.59 -2.80
N ASN A 103 15.37 -28.30 -3.09
CA ASN A 103 16.64 -27.57 -3.19
C ASN A 103 16.80 -26.44 -2.16
N GLY A 104 16.31 -26.61 -0.93
CA GLY A 104 16.56 -25.64 0.16
C GLY A 104 15.71 -24.38 0.12
N HIS A 105 14.62 -24.35 -0.63
CA HIS A 105 13.66 -23.26 -0.62
C HIS A 105 12.81 -23.27 0.65
N ALA A 106 12.63 -22.12 1.25
CA ALA A 106 11.84 -21.95 2.47
C ALA A 106 10.44 -22.51 2.29
N VAL A 107 10.07 -23.52 3.06
CA VAL A 107 8.68 -23.97 3.18
C VAL A 107 7.92 -22.85 3.89
N ILE A 108 7.05 -22.17 3.16
CA ILE A 108 6.17 -21.16 3.75
C ILE A 108 4.94 -21.89 4.28
N ASP A 109 4.85 -21.98 5.59
CA ASP A 109 3.78 -22.72 6.27
C ASP A 109 3.07 -21.82 7.31
N GLY A 110 1.92 -22.26 7.81
CA GLY A 110 1.14 -21.60 8.83
C GLY A 110 0.01 -20.70 8.31
N PRO A 111 -0.70 -20.01 9.22
CA PRO A 111 -1.94 -19.29 8.91
C PRO A 111 -1.76 -18.16 7.89
N ASP A 112 -0.58 -17.56 7.82
CA ASP A 112 -0.26 -16.45 6.91
C ASP A 112 0.54 -16.89 5.66
N ALA A 113 0.63 -18.21 5.39
CA ALA A 113 1.46 -18.77 4.31
C ALA A 113 1.19 -18.10 2.95
N LYS A 114 -0.08 -17.90 2.57
CA LYS A 114 -0.44 -17.23 1.31
C LYS A 114 0.01 -15.76 1.26
N LEU A 115 -0.04 -15.05 2.39
CA LEU A 115 0.40 -13.64 2.48
C LEU A 115 1.92 -13.55 2.37
N LYS A 116 2.64 -14.41 3.09
CA LYS A 116 4.10 -14.49 3.02
C LYS A 116 4.58 -14.87 1.63
N LEU A 117 3.92 -15.84 0.99
CA LEU A 117 4.22 -16.25 -0.38
C LEU A 117 4.07 -15.09 -1.37
N ARG A 118 2.97 -14.34 -1.27
CA ARG A 118 2.73 -13.17 -2.12
C ARG A 118 3.78 -12.08 -1.87
N CYS A 119 4.09 -11.79 -0.59
CA CYS A 119 5.12 -10.83 -0.22
C CYS A 119 6.48 -11.22 -0.82
N LEU A 120 6.87 -12.48 -0.67
CA LEU A 120 8.11 -13.01 -1.22
C LEU A 120 8.14 -12.91 -2.76
N ALA A 121 7.05 -13.28 -3.42
CA ALA A 121 6.90 -13.21 -4.86
C ALA A 121 7.09 -11.79 -5.39
N CYS A 122 6.42 -10.82 -4.77
CA CYS A 122 6.55 -9.41 -5.13
C CYS A 122 7.99 -8.90 -4.89
N ASN A 123 8.61 -9.24 -3.76
CA ASN A 123 9.98 -8.83 -3.47
C ASN A 123 10.99 -9.43 -4.44
N PHE A 124 10.84 -10.72 -4.75
CA PHE A 124 11.69 -11.41 -5.73
C PHE A 124 11.58 -10.74 -7.10
N TYR A 125 10.36 -10.54 -7.59
CA TYR A 125 10.10 -9.93 -8.89
C TYR A 125 10.65 -8.50 -8.98
N LYS A 126 10.39 -7.67 -7.94
CA LYS A 126 10.94 -6.31 -7.86
C LYS A 126 12.46 -6.31 -7.94
N LYS A 127 13.12 -7.20 -7.22
CA LYS A 127 14.59 -7.32 -7.24
C LYS A 127 15.12 -7.78 -8.59
N LEU A 128 14.49 -8.79 -9.19
CA LEU A 128 14.92 -9.38 -10.45
C LEU A 128 14.85 -8.39 -11.62
N HIS A 129 13.78 -7.57 -11.67
CA HIS A 129 13.50 -6.65 -12.76
C HIS A 129 13.77 -5.17 -12.44
N GLY A 130 14.27 -4.88 -11.23
CA GLY A 130 14.54 -3.50 -10.80
C GLY A 130 13.28 -2.64 -10.69
N ILE A 131 12.10 -3.27 -10.42
CA ILE A 131 10.83 -2.55 -10.29
C ILE A 131 10.89 -1.60 -9.09
N GLN A 132 10.52 -0.34 -9.30
CA GLN A 132 10.54 0.70 -8.29
C GLN A 132 9.17 0.99 -7.70
N VAL A 133 8.11 0.83 -8.50
CA VAL A 133 6.73 1.01 -8.08
C VAL A 133 5.90 -0.18 -8.55
N LEU A 134 5.25 -0.85 -7.61
CA LEU A 134 4.32 -1.95 -7.85
C LEU A 134 2.91 -1.52 -7.46
N ALA A 135 1.93 -1.75 -8.33
CA ALA A 135 0.54 -1.38 -8.10
C ALA A 135 -0.39 -2.59 -8.20
N TYR A 136 -1.47 -2.59 -7.39
CA TYR A 136 -2.55 -3.57 -7.48
C TYR A 136 -3.84 -3.06 -6.83
N SER A 137 -4.97 -3.46 -7.38
CA SER A 137 -6.31 -3.15 -6.88
C SER A 137 -6.88 -4.32 -6.09
N PHE A 138 -6.96 -4.16 -4.78
CA PHE A 138 -7.49 -5.20 -3.89
C PHE A 138 -9.03 -5.16 -3.88
N PRO A 139 -9.71 -6.25 -4.27
CA PRO A 139 -11.16 -6.31 -4.26
C PRO A 139 -11.69 -6.26 -2.81
N ARG A 140 -12.76 -5.52 -2.60
CA ARG A 140 -13.50 -5.46 -1.35
C ARG A 140 -14.98 -5.61 -1.63
N ILE A 141 -15.66 -6.41 -0.84
CA ILE A 141 -17.11 -6.50 -0.88
C ILE A 141 -17.66 -5.54 0.18
N LYS A 142 -18.56 -4.65 -0.24
CA LYS A 142 -19.36 -3.78 0.63
C LYS A 142 -20.82 -4.04 0.33
N ASN A 143 -21.67 -3.93 1.34
CA ASN A 143 -23.09 -3.86 1.09
C ASN A 143 -23.50 -2.42 0.77
N ASN A 144 -24.36 -2.23 -0.21
CA ASN A 144 -25.02 -0.94 -0.42
C ASN A 144 -26.12 -0.71 0.65
N ASP A 145 -26.75 0.45 0.62
CA ASP A 145 -27.76 0.87 1.62
C ASP A 145 -28.99 -0.03 1.68
N ILE A 146 -29.24 -0.85 0.65
CA ILE A 146 -30.32 -1.83 0.59
C ILE A 146 -29.85 -3.29 0.69
N GLY A 147 -28.59 -3.50 1.10
CA GLY A 147 -28.04 -4.81 1.44
C GLY A 147 -27.44 -5.62 0.29
N PHE A 148 -27.41 -5.10 -0.95
CA PHE A 148 -26.75 -5.82 -2.05
C PHE A 148 -25.22 -5.75 -1.94
N PRO A 149 -24.51 -6.87 -2.15
CA PRO A 149 -23.07 -6.86 -2.21
C PRO A 149 -22.56 -6.09 -3.43
N VAL A 150 -21.68 -5.12 -3.21
CA VAL A 150 -21.00 -4.36 -4.26
C VAL A 150 -19.51 -4.63 -4.16
N CYS A 151 -18.92 -5.09 -5.25
CA CYS A 151 -17.47 -5.23 -5.34
C CYS A 151 -16.87 -3.84 -5.62
N VAL A 152 -16.04 -3.37 -4.70
CA VAL A 152 -15.23 -2.16 -4.87
C VAL A 152 -13.77 -2.53 -4.81
N SER A 153 -12.94 -1.83 -5.56
CA SER A 153 -11.49 -2.02 -5.51
C SER A 153 -10.82 -0.93 -4.69
N GLN A 154 -9.74 -1.31 -4.02
CA GLN A 154 -8.86 -0.39 -3.32
C GLN A 154 -7.48 -0.49 -3.93
N ARG A 155 -7.13 0.46 -4.81
CA ARG A 155 -5.83 0.48 -5.46
C ARG A 155 -4.76 0.98 -4.52
N GLN A 156 -3.66 0.24 -4.45
CA GLN A 156 -2.50 0.55 -3.63
C GLN A 156 -1.22 0.51 -4.48
N TYR A 157 -0.25 1.30 -4.04
CA TYR A 157 1.10 1.34 -4.58
C TYR A 157 2.10 0.98 -3.49
N ALA A 158 3.06 0.13 -3.82
CA ALA A 158 4.24 -0.13 -3.02
C ALA A 158 5.46 0.50 -3.70
N VAL A 159 6.00 1.53 -3.10
CA VAL A 159 7.14 2.32 -3.61
C VAL A 159 8.41 1.88 -2.91
N ASN A 160 9.46 1.59 -3.67
CA ASN A 160 10.66 1.00 -3.10
C ASN A 160 11.53 1.98 -2.30
N THR A 161 11.59 3.25 -2.68
CA THR A 161 12.48 4.21 -2.02
C THR A 161 11.88 5.61 -1.96
N ASN A 162 12.34 6.42 -1.01
CA ASN A 162 11.98 7.84 -0.94
C ASN A 162 12.41 8.64 -2.20
N LYS A 163 13.36 8.15 -2.98
CA LYS A 163 13.78 8.80 -4.25
C LYS A 163 12.68 8.83 -5.29
N ASN A 164 11.72 7.92 -5.20
CA ASN A 164 10.56 7.87 -6.08
C ASN A 164 9.41 8.79 -5.61
N ILE A 165 9.57 9.49 -4.50
CA ILE A 165 8.59 10.43 -3.95
C ILE A 165 9.13 11.84 -4.22
N ILE A 166 8.56 12.52 -5.23
CA ILE A 166 9.07 13.81 -5.71
C ILE A 166 8.39 15.01 -5.03
N GLU A 167 7.20 14.80 -4.48
CA GLU A 167 6.47 15.81 -3.70
C GLU A 167 5.80 15.17 -2.50
N LEU A 168 5.69 15.92 -1.40
CA LEU A 168 5.03 15.46 -0.18
C LEU A 168 4.41 16.64 0.56
N ARG A 169 3.12 16.56 0.86
CA ARG A 169 2.42 17.55 1.69
C ARG A 169 1.39 16.90 2.60
N GLU A 170 1.13 17.53 3.73
CA GLU A 170 0.05 17.14 4.62
C GLU A 170 -1.25 17.80 4.20
N LEU A 171 -2.33 17.02 4.21
CA LEU A 171 -3.68 17.51 3.94
C LEU A 171 -4.51 17.52 5.22
N ALA A 172 -5.45 18.45 5.32
CA ALA A 172 -6.47 18.39 6.35
C ALA A 172 -7.35 17.15 6.13
N ILE A 173 -7.57 16.37 7.18
CA ILE A 173 -8.61 15.34 7.17
C ILE A 173 -9.95 16.03 7.34
N GLY A 174 -10.91 15.74 6.45
CA GLY A 174 -12.25 16.33 6.50
C GLY A 174 -12.96 15.96 7.81
N GLY A 175 -12.87 16.84 8.80
CA GLY A 175 -13.78 16.86 9.93
C GLY A 175 -15.12 17.42 9.44
N LYS A 176 -16.23 16.86 9.88
CA LYS A 176 -17.51 17.55 9.87
C LYS A 176 -17.25 18.90 10.57
N GLN A 177 -17.30 19.99 9.84
CA GLN A 177 -17.44 21.30 10.45
C GLN A 177 -18.72 21.23 11.27
N HIS A 178 -18.60 21.14 12.60
CA HIS A 178 -19.67 21.56 13.48
C HIS A 178 -19.78 23.07 13.25
N GLU A 179 -20.67 23.47 12.35
CA GLU A 179 -21.22 24.82 12.38
C GLU A 179 -21.75 25.05 13.80
N LYS A 180 -20.99 25.79 14.59
CA LYS A 180 -21.53 26.45 15.75
C LYS A 180 -22.52 27.49 15.21
N SER A 181 -23.80 27.12 15.17
CA SER A 181 -24.89 28.07 15.10
C SER A 181 -24.78 28.93 16.37
N GLY A 182 -24.16 30.09 16.25
CA GLY A 182 -24.23 31.16 17.24
C GLY A 182 -25.64 31.74 17.22
N SER A 183 -26.31 31.62 18.31
CA SER A 183 -27.46 32.48 18.68
C SER A 183 -26.95 33.63 19.51
#